data_a7bebf4c7d2c222df03fab64fdb14056
#
_entry.id   a7bebf4c7d2c222df03fab64fdb14056
#
_cell.length_a   1.000
_cell.length_b   1.000
_cell.length_c   1.000
_cell.angle_alpha   90.00
_cell.angle_beta   90.00
_cell.angle_gamma   90.00
#
_symmetry.space_group_name_H-M   'P 1'
#
loop_
_entity.id
_entity.type
_entity.pdbx_description
1 polymer ?
#
loop_
_entity_poly.entity_id
_entity_poly.type
_entity_poly.pdbx_seq_one_letter_code
_entity_poly.pdbx_strand_id
1 'polypeptide(L)'
;MDTLEDLGQEYRRRFAALAPYREAVWRVLTGDFFQAYVRPDATVLDLGSGWGEFIRNIRAGRKIAMDLNPEMPARVGPGVDTVLQDCSQPWQLPDDSLDVVFTSNFFEHLPDKDALRRTLKQAHRCLKPGGKLICLGPNIRFLPGEYWDFWDHFLPLTERSLVEILSLTGFSVERADARFLPYSMSQGFTPPVALVRLYIRLPWAWRFFGKQFLVISRKPAPAVGPP
;
A
#
# COMPACT_ATOMS: atom_id res chain seq x y z
N MET A 1 -7.99 21.04 8.70
CA MET A 1 -8.23 20.20 7.53
C MET A 1 -7.47 20.84 6.40
N ASP A 2 -6.39 20.24 5.98
CA ASP A 2 -5.67 20.70 4.80
C ASP A 2 -6.64 20.56 3.63
N THR A 3 -6.69 21.55 2.77
CA THR A 3 -7.55 21.49 1.59
C THR A 3 -7.04 20.39 0.67
N LEU A 4 -7.89 19.85 -0.21
CA LEU A 4 -7.44 18.85 -1.21
C LEU A 4 -6.34 19.40 -2.12
N GLU A 5 -6.26 20.72 -2.28
CA GLU A 5 -5.18 21.42 -3.01
C GLU A 5 -3.86 21.34 -2.25
N ASP A 6 -3.89 21.45 -0.91
CA ASP A 6 -2.68 21.34 -0.06
C ASP A 6 -2.05 19.95 -0.17
N LEU A 7 -2.85 18.88 -0.20
CA LEU A 7 -2.37 17.51 -0.40
C LEU A 7 -1.60 17.34 -1.72
N GLY A 8 -2.13 17.88 -2.81
CA GLY A 8 -1.46 17.81 -4.12
C GLY A 8 -0.16 18.61 -4.13
N GLN A 9 -0.12 19.79 -3.51
CA GLN A 9 1.09 20.61 -3.44
C GLN A 9 2.17 19.96 -2.59
N GLU A 10 1.82 19.39 -1.44
CA GLU A 10 2.75 18.72 -0.55
C GLU A 10 3.37 17.49 -1.22
N TYR A 11 2.56 16.68 -1.88
CA TYR A 11 3.03 15.52 -2.62
C TYR A 11 3.99 15.90 -3.76
N ARG A 12 3.69 16.97 -4.52
CA ARG A 12 4.60 17.53 -5.53
C ARG A 12 5.92 17.98 -4.91
N ARG A 13 5.84 18.75 -3.82
CA ARG A 13 7.03 19.28 -3.13
C ARG A 13 7.98 18.17 -2.67
N ARG A 14 7.43 17.06 -2.18
CA ARG A 14 8.21 15.92 -1.68
C ARG A 14 8.78 15.06 -2.79
N PHE A 15 8.05 14.82 -3.86
CA PHE A 15 8.35 13.71 -4.77
C PHE A 15 8.63 14.11 -6.21
N ALA A 16 8.35 15.34 -6.66
CA ALA A 16 8.50 15.71 -8.07
C ALA A 16 9.95 15.53 -8.60
N ALA A 17 10.93 15.92 -7.80
CA ALA A 17 12.33 15.79 -8.18
C ALA A 17 12.81 14.33 -8.28
N LEU A 18 12.18 13.42 -7.54
CA LEU A 18 12.52 12.01 -7.50
C LEU A 18 11.60 11.12 -8.35
N ALA A 19 10.61 11.71 -9.04
CA ALA A 19 9.60 10.95 -9.76
C ALA A 19 10.18 9.93 -10.77
N PRO A 20 11.19 10.25 -11.60
CA PRO A 20 11.78 9.25 -12.51
C PRO A 20 12.46 8.10 -11.78
N TYR A 21 13.13 8.39 -10.67
CA TYR A 21 13.79 7.37 -9.84
C TYR A 21 12.75 6.48 -9.14
N ARG A 22 11.71 7.07 -8.54
CA ARG A 22 10.60 6.34 -7.94
C ARG A 22 9.93 5.39 -8.92
N GLU A 23 9.64 5.87 -10.13
CA GLU A 23 9.07 5.05 -11.21
C GLU A 23 9.97 3.84 -11.53
N ALA A 24 11.28 4.04 -11.63
CA ALA A 24 12.23 2.96 -11.91
C ALA A 24 12.31 1.93 -10.74
N VAL A 25 12.27 2.41 -9.50
CA VAL A 25 12.22 1.55 -8.30
C VAL A 25 10.91 0.74 -8.27
N TRP A 26 9.76 1.40 -8.46
CA TRP A 26 8.47 0.73 -8.45
C TRP A 26 8.31 -0.30 -9.55
N ARG A 27 8.89 -0.05 -10.73
CA ARG A 27 8.95 -1.07 -11.80
C ARG A 27 9.66 -2.34 -11.35
N VAL A 28 10.76 -2.21 -10.60
CA VAL A 28 11.47 -3.36 -10.03
C VAL A 28 10.66 -4.02 -8.93
N LEU A 29 10.15 -3.26 -7.96
CA LEU A 29 9.36 -3.81 -6.84
C LEU A 29 8.13 -4.55 -7.36
N THR A 30 7.44 -3.95 -8.32
CA THR A 30 6.23 -4.53 -8.90
C THR A 30 6.53 -5.78 -9.72
N GLY A 31 7.48 -5.69 -10.66
CA GLY A 31 7.78 -6.79 -11.58
C GLY A 31 8.51 -7.97 -10.93
N ASP A 32 9.48 -7.68 -10.05
CA ASP A 32 10.35 -8.72 -9.48
C ASP A 32 9.84 -9.26 -8.13
N PHE A 33 8.88 -8.58 -7.48
CA PHE A 33 8.37 -9.01 -6.17
C PHE A 33 6.84 -9.09 -6.10
N PHE A 34 6.13 -7.98 -6.25
CA PHE A 34 4.68 -7.96 -6.01
C PHE A 34 3.88 -8.72 -7.07
N GLN A 35 4.37 -8.85 -8.30
CA GLN A 35 3.69 -9.62 -9.35
C GLN A 35 3.47 -11.10 -8.97
N ALA A 36 4.28 -11.65 -8.08
CA ALA A 36 4.09 -13.02 -7.58
C ALA A 36 2.79 -13.20 -6.76
N TYR A 37 2.22 -12.12 -6.26
CA TYR A 37 0.98 -12.10 -5.47
C TYR A 37 -0.25 -11.69 -6.29
N VAL A 38 -0.05 -11.26 -7.55
CA VAL A 38 -1.10 -10.72 -8.41
C VAL A 38 -1.15 -11.51 -9.72
N ARG A 39 -2.26 -12.20 -9.96
CA ARG A 39 -2.47 -12.90 -11.24
C ARG A 39 -2.69 -11.88 -12.37
N PRO A 40 -2.29 -12.18 -13.61
CA PRO A 40 -2.47 -11.28 -14.75
C PRO A 40 -3.93 -10.92 -15.08
N ASP A 41 -4.88 -11.77 -14.68
CA ASP A 41 -6.32 -11.59 -14.86
C ASP A 41 -7.03 -10.96 -13.64
N ALA A 42 -6.30 -10.68 -12.59
CA ALA A 42 -6.85 -10.18 -11.32
C ALA A 42 -7.47 -8.78 -11.45
N THR A 43 -8.48 -8.51 -10.63
CA THR A 43 -8.96 -7.15 -10.33
C THR A 43 -8.20 -6.61 -9.11
N VAL A 44 -7.45 -5.53 -9.30
CA VAL A 44 -6.56 -4.95 -8.30
C VAL A 44 -7.01 -3.54 -7.94
N LEU A 45 -7.08 -3.26 -6.64
CA LEU A 45 -7.23 -1.91 -6.09
C LEU A 45 -5.90 -1.46 -5.48
N ASP A 46 -5.41 -0.29 -5.92
CA ASP A 46 -4.33 0.47 -5.28
C ASP A 46 -4.97 1.52 -4.35
N LEU A 47 -4.87 1.29 -3.05
CA LEU A 47 -5.51 2.07 -2.00
C LEU A 47 -4.54 3.09 -1.41
N GLY A 48 -4.86 4.38 -1.51
CA GLY A 48 -3.91 5.45 -1.26
C GLY A 48 -2.85 5.48 -2.35
N SER A 49 -3.31 5.48 -3.61
CA SER A 49 -2.45 5.24 -4.78
C SER A 49 -1.45 6.37 -5.07
N GLY A 50 -1.66 7.57 -4.52
CA GLY A 50 -0.82 8.73 -4.80
C GLY A 50 -0.70 9.00 -6.30
N TRP A 51 0.51 8.94 -6.83
CA TRP A 51 0.75 9.09 -8.27
C TRP A 51 0.64 7.78 -9.06
N GLY A 52 0.27 6.67 -8.42
CA GLY A 52 -0.05 5.40 -9.07
C GLY A 52 1.15 4.61 -9.55
N GLU A 53 2.33 4.74 -8.93
CA GLU A 53 3.52 4.01 -9.37
C GLU A 53 3.33 2.49 -9.30
N PHE A 54 2.62 1.98 -8.30
CA PHE A 54 2.29 0.56 -8.23
C PHE A 54 1.31 0.16 -9.32
N ILE A 55 0.16 0.83 -9.40
CA ILE A 55 -0.94 0.40 -10.28
C ILE A 55 -0.58 0.51 -11.77
N ARG A 56 0.27 1.47 -12.14
CA ARG A 56 0.76 1.56 -13.53
C ARG A 56 1.63 0.37 -13.91
N ASN A 57 2.47 -0.11 -12.99
CA ASN A 57 3.48 -1.12 -13.27
C ASN A 57 3.02 -2.56 -13.04
N ILE A 58 1.95 -2.79 -12.27
CA ILE A 58 1.41 -4.16 -12.06
C ILE A 58 0.67 -4.66 -13.31
N ARG A 59 0.84 -5.92 -13.65
CA ARG A 59 0.05 -6.60 -14.67
C ARG A 59 -1.18 -7.20 -14.02
N ALA A 60 -2.36 -6.73 -14.42
CA ALA A 60 -3.65 -7.16 -13.91
C ALA A 60 -4.72 -7.00 -15.00
N GLY A 61 -5.81 -7.75 -14.89
CA GLY A 61 -6.93 -7.70 -15.83
C GLY A 61 -7.75 -6.41 -15.68
N ARG A 62 -7.98 -5.97 -14.44
CA ARG A 62 -8.63 -4.69 -14.12
C ARG A 62 -7.84 -3.96 -13.04
N LYS A 63 -7.63 -2.68 -13.23
CA LYS A 63 -6.86 -1.82 -12.35
C LYS A 63 -7.74 -0.69 -11.83
N ILE A 64 -7.76 -0.50 -10.52
CA ILE A 64 -8.51 0.57 -9.86
C ILE A 64 -7.53 1.32 -8.94
N ALA A 65 -7.54 2.64 -8.98
CA ALA A 65 -6.79 3.50 -8.08
C ALA A 65 -7.77 4.30 -7.21
N MET A 66 -7.56 4.31 -5.89
CA MET A 66 -8.35 5.09 -4.94
C MET A 66 -7.46 6.02 -4.15
N ASP A 67 -7.79 7.30 -4.16
CA ASP A 67 -7.07 8.34 -3.40
C ASP A 67 -7.96 9.56 -3.19
N LEU A 68 -7.57 10.45 -2.26
CA LEU A 68 -8.17 11.78 -2.10
C LEU A 68 -7.49 12.84 -2.96
N ASN A 69 -6.28 12.57 -3.46
CA ASN A 69 -5.52 13.53 -4.26
C ASN A 69 -6.18 13.78 -5.62
N PRO A 70 -6.66 15.01 -5.90
CA PRO A 70 -7.35 15.33 -7.14
C PRO A 70 -6.46 15.21 -8.40
N GLU A 71 -5.14 15.15 -8.25
CA GLU A 71 -4.20 14.94 -9.37
C GLU A 71 -4.08 13.46 -9.77
N MET A 72 -4.51 12.53 -8.91
CA MET A 72 -4.33 11.09 -9.11
C MET A 72 -4.87 10.63 -10.48
N PRO A 73 -6.10 11.01 -10.93
CA PRO A 73 -6.61 10.55 -12.22
C PRO A 73 -5.72 10.90 -13.42
N ALA A 74 -5.11 12.08 -13.40
CA ALA A 74 -4.18 12.48 -14.46
C ALA A 74 -2.83 11.75 -14.39
N ARG A 75 -2.47 11.22 -13.23
CA ARG A 75 -1.16 10.57 -12.98
C ARG A 75 -1.16 9.07 -13.25
N VAL A 76 -2.27 8.37 -12.94
CA VAL A 76 -2.34 6.91 -13.11
C VAL A 76 -2.42 6.48 -14.58
N GLY A 77 -2.83 7.39 -15.48
CA GLY A 77 -2.85 7.14 -16.91
C GLY A 77 -4.04 6.28 -17.39
N PRO A 78 -4.09 6.00 -18.69
CA PRO A 78 -5.20 5.24 -19.29
C PRO A 78 -5.22 3.79 -18.82
N GLY A 79 -6.43 3.19 -18.82
CA GLY A 79 -6.63 1.80 -18.43
C GLY A 79 -6.64 1.54 -16.93
N VAL A 80 -6.69 2.59 -16.11
CA VAL A 80 -6.90 2.52 -14.67
C VAL A 80 -8.21 3.25 -14.32
N ASP A 81 -9.15 2.55 -13.71
CA ASP A 81 -10.36 3.15 -13.15
C ASP A 81 -9.97 3.98 -11.91
N THR A 82 -10.53 5.16 -11.75
CA THR A 82 -10.17 6.05 -10.64
C THR A 82 -11.34 6.33 -9.71
N VAL A 83 -11.08 6.32 -8.41
CA VAL A 83 -12.06 6.60 -7.35
C VAL A 83 -11.49 7.69 -6.44
N LEU A 84 -12.01 8.90 -6.54
CA LEU A 84 -11.68 10.01 -5.64
C LEU A 84 -12.60 9.94 -4.42
N GLN A 85 -12.14 9.29 -3.35
CA GLN A 85 -12.95 9.00 -2.19
C GLN A 85 -12.12 8.87 -0.92
N ASP A 86 -12.67 9.33 0.21
CA ASP A 86 -12.18 8.95 1.54
C ASP A 86 -12.39 7.45 1.75
N CYS A 87 -11.30 6.72 1.90
CA CYS A 87 -11.31 5.27 2.06
C CYS A 87 -11.97 4.78 3.36
N SER A 88 -12.15 5.65 4.34
CA SER A 88 -12.87 5.33 5.59
C SER A 88 -14.40 5.36 5.44
N GLN A 89 -14.89 5.87 4.31
CA GLN A 89 -16.32 5.87 3.96
C GLN A 89 -16.69 4.58 3.17
N PRO A 90 -17.98 4.25 3.05
CA PRO A 90 -18.43 3.10 2.25
C PRO A 90 -17.93 3.20 0.80
N TRP A 91 -17.24 2.17 0.33
CA TRP A 91 -16.71 2.16 -1.04
C TRP A 91 -17.82 1.85 -2.06
N GLN A 92 -17.81 2.61 -3.16
CA GLN A 92 -18.68 2.35 -4.31
C GLN A 92 -18.16 1.20 -5.19
N LEU A 93 -17.69 0.14 -4.53
CA LEU A 93 -17.22 -1.09 -5.15
C LEU A 93 -18.08 -2.25 -4.64
N PRO A 94 -18.47 -3.20 -5.52
CA PRO A 94 -19.27 -4.35 -5.12
C PRO A 94 -18.55 -5.23 -4.09
N ASP A 95 -19.33 -5.97 -3.32
CA ASP A 95 -18.83 -7.04 -2.47
C ASP A 95 -18.14 -8.10 -3.32
N ASP A 96 -17.13 -8.77 -2.79
CA ASP A 96 -16.46 -9.90 -3.43
C ASP A 96 -16.01 -9.63 -4.88
N SER A 97 -15.60 -8.40 -5.19
CA SER A 97 -15.25 -7.97 -6.55
C SER A 97 -13.73 -7.85 -6.81
N LEU A 98 -12.94 -7.73 -5.75
CA LEU A 98 -11.49 -7.53 -5.83
C LEU A 98 -10.72 -8.82 -5.55
N ASP A 99 -9.69 -9.09 -6.35
CA ASP A 99 -8.74 -10.18 -6.09
C ASP A 99 -7.60 -9.71 -5.17
N VAL A 100 -7.17 -8.45 -5.31
CA VAL A 100 -6.10 -7.87 -4.50
C VAL A 100 -6.42 -6.42 -4.15
N VAL A 101 -6.21 -6.05 -2.89
CA VAL A 101 -6.05 -4.67 -2.43
C VAL A 101 -4.60 -4.48 -2.04
N PHE A 102 -3.95 -3.49 -2.62
CA PHE A 102 -2.58 -3.10 -2.31
C PHE A 102 -2.58 -1.71 -1.67
N THR A 103 -1.72 -1.49 -0.69
CA THR A 103 -1.51 -0.17 -0.09
C THR A 103 -0.06 -0.01 0.34
N SER A 104 0.50 1.18 0.14
CA SER A 104 1.89 1.46 0.47
C SER A 104 2.07 2.88 0.98
N ASN A 105 2.67 3.01 2.19
CA ASN A 105 2.93 4.30 2.82
C ASN A 105 1.69 5.22 2.80
N PHE A 106 0.59 4.68 3.31
CA PHE A 106 -0.71 5.34 3.28
C PHE A 106 -1.42 5.31 4.64
N PHE A 107 -1.39 4.20 5.37
CA PHE A 107 -2.14 4.09 6.62
C PHE A 107 -1.65 5.06 7.70
N GLU A 108 -0.41 5.48 7.66
CA GLU A 108 0.17 6.50 8.54
C GLU A 108 -0.51 7.87 8.42
N HIS A 109 -1.14 8.15 7.26
CA HIS A 109 -1.86 9.38 6.97
C HIS A 109 -3.33 9.35 7.41
N LEU A 110 -3.83 8.21 7.86
CA LEU A 110 -5.19 8.13 8.39
C LEU A 110 -5.27 8.86 9.74
N PRO A 111 -6.37 9.59 10.00
CA PRO A 111 -6.47 10.47 11.17
C PRO A 111 -6.47 9.69 12.49
N ASP A 112 -6.99 8.48 12.50
CA ASP A 112 -7.14 7.68 13.71
C ASP A 112 -7.31 6.17 13.42
N LYS A 113 -7.33 5.38 14.48
CA LYS A 113 -7.51 3.92 14.45
C LYS A 113 -8.90 3.51 13.95
N ASP A 114 -9.91 4.35 14.14
CA ASP A 114 -11.27 4.04 13.69
C ASP A 114 -11.40 4.23 12.18
N ALA A 115 -10.73 5.22 11.60
CA ALA A 115 -10.61 5.37 10.15
C ALA A 115 -9.92 4.15 9.53
N LEU A 116 -8.79 3.69 10.11
CA LEU A 116 -8.13 2.47 9.66
C LEU A 116 -9.07 1.26 9.76
N ARG A 117 -9.76 1.08 10.88
CA ARG A 117 -10.70 -0.02 11.08
C ARG A 117 -11.82 -0.02 10.05
N ARG A 118 -12.42 1.14 9.75
CA ARG A 118 -13.46 1.28 8.71
C ARG A 118 -12.90 0.93 7.34
N THR A 119 -11.72 1.44 7.00
CA THR A 119 -11.02 1.14 5.73
C THR A 119 -10.79 -0.36 5.56
N LEU A 120 -10.27 -1.04 6.59
CA LEU A 120 -10.03 -2.49 6.56
C LEU A 120 -11.33 -3.29 6.42
N LYS A 121 -12.42 -2.86 7.05
CA LYS A 121 -13.74 -3.48 6.86
C LYS A 121 -14.24 -3.34 5.41
N GLN A 122 -14.03 -2.19 4.77
CA GLN A 122 -14.37 -2.01 3.35
C GLN A 122 -13.50 -2.88 2.45
N ALA A 123 -12.20 -2.95 2.70
CA ALA A 123 -11.29 -3.83 1.97
C ALA A 123 -11.73 -5.31 2.12
N HIS A 124 -12.07 -5.74 3.34
CA HIS A 124 -12.56 -7.09 3.58
C HIS A 124 -13.88 -7.38 2.84
N ARG A 125 -14.83 -6.43 2.86
CA ARG A 125 -16.09 -6.56 2.15
C ARG A 125 -15.89 -6.75 0.64
N CYS A 126 -15.08 -5.89 0.04
CA CYS A 126 -14.87 -5.87 -1.42
C CYS A 126 -13.95 -6.98 -1.93
N LEU A 127 -13.06 -7.53 -1.09
CA LEU A 127 -12.23 -8.66 -1.48
C LEU A 127 -13.06 -9.92 -1.66
N LYS A 128 -12.78 -10.68 -2.72
CA LYS A 128 -13.29 -12.04 -2.91
C LYS A 128 -12.80 -12.96 -1.79
N PRO A 129 -13.52 -14.03 -1.45
CA PRO A 129 -12.97 -15.11 -0.65
C PRO A 129 -11.62 -15.60 -1.22
N GLY A 130 -10.60 -15.66 -0.38
CA GLY A 130 -9.22 -15.94 -0.82
C GLY A 130 -8.45 -14.73 -1.39
N GLY A 131 -9.11 -13.61 -1.63
CA GLY A 131 -8.48 -12.37 -2.09
C GLY A 131 -7.50 -11.81 -1.06
N LYS A 132 -6.50 -11.08 -1.52
CA LYS A 132 -5.36 -10.63 -0.70
C LYS A 132 -5.40 -9.14 -0.41
N LEU A 133 -5.01 -8.79 0.83
CA LEU A 133 -4.64 -7.43 1.21
C LEU A 133 -3.13 -7.39 1.46
N ILE A 134 -2.41 -6.54 0.73
CA ILE A 134 -0.96 -6.36 0.81
C ILE A 134 -0.69 -4.97 1.35
N CYS A 135 -0.06 -4.88 2.52
CA CYS A 135 0.24 -3.62 3.21
C CYS A 135 1.74 -3.44 3.35
N LEU A 136 2.25 -2.32 2.84
CA LEU A 136 3.60 -1.84 3.02
C LEU A 136 3.53 -0.48 3.73
N GLY A 137 4.37 -0.23 4.73
CA GLY A 137 4.38 1.04 5.43
C GLY A 137 5.52 1.21 6.41
N PRO A 138 5.75 2.44 6.92
CA PRO A 138 6.79 2.71 7.88
C PRO A 138 6.52 1.97 9.20
N ASN A 139 7.55 1.29 9.71
CA ASN A 139 7.48 0.65 11.01
C ASN A 139 8.07 1.57 12.08
N ILE A 140 7.21 2.15 12.93
CA ILE A 140 7.64 3.09 13.97
C ILE A 140 8.73 2.53 14.89
N ARG A 141 8.82 1.21 15.05
CA ARG A 141 9.87 0.56 15.84
C ARG A 141 11.28 0.78 15.29
N PHE A 142 11.39 1.02 13.98
CA PHE A 142 12.67 1.20 13.29
C PHE A 142 12.84 2.61 12.72
N LEU A 143 11.87 3.49 12.97
CA LEU A 143 11.81 4.88 12.57
C LEU A 143 11.32 5.78 13.72
N PRO A 144 11.84 5.66 14.97
CA PRO A 144 11.21 6.33 16.11
C PRO A 144 11.30 7.87 16.06
N GLY A 145 12.28 8.43 15.36
CA GLY A 145 12.44 9.87 15.15
C GLY A 145 11.94 10.29 13.77
N GLU A 146 12.50 9.70 12.73
CA GLU A 146 12.25 10.04 11.32
C GLU A 146 10.77 9.92 10.92
N TYR A 147 9.99 9.12 11.65
CA TYR A 147 8.54 9.00 11.43
C TYR A 147 7.82 10.34 11.63
N TRP A 148 8.24 11.11 12.62
CA TRP A 148 7.62 12.38 13.01
C TRP A 148 8.16 13.60 12.24
N ASP A 149 9.11 13.41 11.32
CA ASP A 149 9.58 14.45 10.42
C ASP A 149 8.50 14.87 9.38
N PHE A 150 7.38 14.12 9.30
CA PHE A 150 6.27 14.38 8.41
C PHE A 150 5.05 14.85 9.19
N TRP A 151 4.57 16.04 8.87
CA TRP A 151 3.42 16.66 9.51
C TRP A 151 2.12 15.85 9.39
N ASP A 152 1.96 15.13 8.29
CA ASP A 152 0.78 14.34 7.92
C ASP A 152 0.85 12.86 8.37
N HIS A 153 1.78 12.52 9.24
CA HIS A 153 1.81 11.20 9.88
C HIS A 153 1.06 11.24 11.22
N PHE A 154 -0.14 10.70 11.25
CA PHE A 154 -1.02 10.68 12.41
C PHE A 154 -1.06 9.32 13.12
N LEU A 155 -0.96 8.21 12.36
CA LEU A 155 -1.20 6.86 12.86
C LEU A 155 0.07 6.01 12.86
N PRO A 156 0.84 5.98 13.97
CA PRO A 156 2.04 5.16 14.07
C PRO A 156 1.65 3.67 14.15
N LEU A 157 2.20 2.87 13.24
CA LEU A 157 1.96 1.44 13.15
C LEU A 157 3.25 0.64 13.28
N THR A 158 3.10 -0.59 13.78
CA THR A 158 4.07 -1.66 13.68
C THR A 158 3.44 -2.82 12.90
N GLU A 159 4.28 -3.75 12.43
CA GLU A 159 3.77 -5.01 11.86
C GLU A 159 2.83 -5.74 12.83
N ARG A 160 3.09 -5.65 14.14
CA ARG A 160 2.29 -6.33 15.18
C ARG A 160 0.93 -5.69 15.35
N SER A 161 0.87 -4.36 15.49
CA SER A 161 -0.42 -3.66 15.63
C SER A 161 -1.26 -3.79 14.37
N LEU A 162 -0.63 -3.84 13.19
CA LEU A 162 -1.35 -4.09 11.93
C LEU A 162 -1.87 -5.52 11.87
N VAL A 163 -1.08 -6.54 12.25
CA VAL A 163 -1.54 -7.94 12.33
C VAL A 163 -2.72 -8.08 13.28
N GLU A 164 -2.68 -7.42 14.43
CA GLU A 164 -3.78 -7.45 15.41
C GLU A 164 -5.08 -6.89 14.82
N ILE A 165 -5.05 -5.69 14.22
CA ILE A 165 -6.25 -5.08 13.65
C ILE A 165 -6.76 -5.83 12.42
N LEU A 166 -5.88 -6.41 11.60
CA LEU A 166 -6.26 -7.27 10.48
C LEU A 166 -7.05 -8.50 10.98
N SER A 167 -6.55 -9.17 12.02
CA SER A 167 -7.24 -10.30 12.64
C SER A 167 -8.60 -9.90 13.22
N LEU A 168 -8.69 -8.75 13.90
CA LEU A 168 -9.93 -8.21 14.45
C LEU A 168 -10.94 -7.77 13.36
N THR A 169 -10.49 -7.56 12.14
CA THR A 169 -11.35 -7.20 11.00
C THR A 169 -11.61 -8.38 10.05
N GLY A 170 -11.27 -9.61 10.47
CA GLY A 170 -11.63 -10.84 9.77
C GLY A 170 -10.59 -11.36 8.78
N PHE A 171 -9.43 -10.75 8.68
CA PHE A 171 -8.34 -11.24 7.83
C PHE A 171 -7.54 -12.38 8.49
N SER A 172 -7.05 -13.29 7.65
CA SER A 172 -6.03 -14.27 8.01
C SER A 172 -4.67 -13.81 7.49
N VAL A 173 -3.70 -13.60 8.38
CA VAL A 173 -2.36 -13.13 8.00
C VAL A 173 -1.53 -14.29 7.50
N GLU A 174 -0.98 -14.16 6.27
CA GLU A 174 -0.11 -15.16 5.63
C GLU A 174 1.38 -14.84 5.82
N ARG A 175 1.70 -13.54 5.92
CA ARG A 175 3.08 -13.07 6.01
C ARG A 175 3.15 -11.76 6.78
N ALA A 176 4.14 -11.61 7.65
CA ALA A 176 4.42 -10.38 8.38
C ALA A 176 5.93 -10.20 8.55
N ASP A 177 6.52 -9.36 7.71
CA ASP A 177 7.92 -8.96 7.82
C ASP A 177 7.99 -7.60 8.51
N ALA A 178 8.62 -7.55 9.67
CA ALA A 178 8.80 -6.31 10.43
C ALA A 178 9.72 -5.31 9.71
N ARG A 179 10.62 -5.81 8.86
CA ARG A 179 11.64 -5.05 8.14
C ARG A 179 11.71 -5.57 6.70
N PHE A 180 11.19 -4.80 5.76
CA PHE A 180 11.20 -5.15 4.34
C PHE A 180 12.00 -4.14 3.52
N LEU A 181 11.48 -2.94 3.30
CA LEU A 181 12.18 -1.92 2.52
C LEU A 181 12.88 -0.89 3.41
N PRO A 182 14.02 -0.32 2.97
CA PRO A 182 14.60 0.87 3.56
C PRO A 182 13.61 2.05 3.46
N TYR A 183 13.79 3.05 4.30
CA TYR A 183 13.04 4.32 4.26
C TYR A 183 13.96 5.44 3.74
N SER A 184 14.57 5.24 2.57
CA SER A 184 15.69 6.04 2.07
C SER A 184 15.27 7.18 1.17
N MET A 185 14.16 7.06 0.44
CA MET A 185 13.74 8.08 -0.54
C MET A 185 13.32 9.40 0.12
N SER A 186 12.82 9.36 1.35
CA SER A 186 12.51 10.55 2.13
C SER A 186 13.75 11.31 2.60
N GLN A 187 14.90 10.63 2.65
CA GLN A 187 16.19 11.18 3.12
C GLN A 187 17.13 11.55 1.96
N GLY A 188 16.64 11.55 0.71
CA GLY A 188 17.42 11.92 -0.47
C GLY A 188 18.44 10.87 -0.94
N PHE A 189 18.53 9.71 -0.28
CA PHE A 189 19.41 8.64 -0.72
C PHE A 189 18.76 7.80 -1.83
N THR A 190 19.38 7.78 -3.00
CA THR A 190 18.89 7.09 -4.20
C THR A 190 19.88 6.04 -4.67
N PRO A 191 19.86 4.81 -4.10
CA PRO A 191 20.74 3.75 -4.56
C PRO A 191 20.46 3.39 -6.03
N PRO A 192 21.48 2.94 -6.79
CA PRO A 192 21.26 2.43 -8.15
C PRO A 192 20.15 1.37 -8.18
N VAL A 193 19.27 1.44 -9.18
CA VAL A 193 18.10 0.53 -9.31
C VAL A 193 18.52 -0.95 -9.34
N ALA A 194 19.70 -1.26 -9.88
CA ALA A 194 20.27 -2.61 -9.84
C ALA A 194 20.50 -3.12 -8.41
N LEU A 195 20.89 -2.23 -7.47
CA LEU A 195 21.03 -2.59 -6.06
C LEU A 195 19.66 -2.81 -5.39
N VAL A 196 18.65 -2.07 -5.78
CA VAL A 196 17.25 -2.33 -5.33
C VAL A 196 16.81 -3.72 -5.77
N ARG A 197 17.07 -4.07 -7.04
CA ARG A 197 16.76 -5.41 -7.58
C ARG A 197 17.50 -6.52 -6.85
N LEU A 198 18.76 -6.32 -6.52
CA LEU A 198 19.54 -7.28 -5.73
C LEU A 198 18.98 -7.39 -4.31
N TYR A 199 18.71 -6.25 -3.68
CA TYR A 199 18.22 -6.16 -2.30
C TYR A 199 16.92 -6.95 -2.07
N ILE A 200 15.93 -6.80 -2.96
CA ILE A 200 14.63 -7.50 -2.80
C ILE A 200 14.75 -9.02 -2.90
N ARG A 201 15.83 -9.54 -3.51
CA ARG A 201 16.13 -10.96 -3.62
C ARG A 201 16.92 -11.52 -2.44
N LEU A 202 17.31 -10.66 -1.49
CA LEU A 202 18.16 -11.01 -0.34
C LEU A 202 17.43 -10.75 0.99
N PRO A 203 16.51 -11.65 1.43
CA PRO A 203 15.71 -11.44 2.65
C PRO A 203 16.54 -11.22 3.91
N TRP A 204 17.77 -11.75 3.96
CA TRP A 204 18.67 -11.50 5.08
C TRP A 204 19.09 -10.03 5.17
N ALA A 205 19.23 -9.32 4.04
CA ALA A 205 19.56 -7.89 4.01
C ALA A 205 18.42 -7.02 4.55
N TRP A 206 17.16 -7.48 4.41
CA TRP A 206 16.00 -6.75 4.94
C TRP A 206 16.08 -6.59 6.46
N ARG A 207 16.61 -7.58 7.18
CA ARG A 207 16.79 -7.54 8.64
C ARG A 207 17.72 -6.42 9.10
N PHE A 208 18.65 -5.98 8.25
CA PHE A 208 19.62 -4.94 8.60
C PHE A 208 19.17 -3.57 8.12
N PHE A 209 18.67 -3.46 6.89
CA PHE A 209 18.39 -2.18 6.22
C PHE A 209 16.90 -1.83 6.15
N GLY A 210 16.01 -2.80 6.30
CA GLY A 210 14.57 -2.56 6.24
C GLY A 210 14.08 -1.72 7.43
N LYS A 211 13.26 -0.73 7.14
CA LYS A 211 12.58 0.14 8.11
C LYS A 211 11.07 0.14 7.92
N GLN A 212 10.60 -0.38 6.79
CA GLN A 212 9.18 -0.53 6.47
C GLN A 212 8.75 -1.99 6.71
N PHE A 213 7.54 -2.19 7.21
CA PHE A 213 6.95 -3.53 7.28
C PHE A 213 6.36 -3.95 5.93
N LEU A 214 6.22 -5.27 5.75
CA LEU A 214 5.35 -5.87 4.74
C LEU A 214 4.42 -6.86 5.43
N VAL A 215 3.11 -6.66 5.31
CA VAL A 215 2.10 -7.59 5.80
C VAL A 215 1.20 -8.02 4.65
N ILE A 216 1.07 -9.34 4.47
CA ILE A 216 0.18 -9.93 3.47
C ILE A 216 -0.86 -10.76 4.21
N SER A 217 -2.11 -10.46 3.96
CA SER A 217 -3.25 -11.16 4.54
C SER A 217 -4.26 -11.52 3.45
N ARG A 218 -5.19 -12.41 3.77
CA ARG A 218 -6.29 -12.80 2.88
C ARG A 218 -7.62 -12.74 3.60
N LYS A 219 -8.68 -12.53 2.83
CA LYS A 219 -10.05 -12.81 3.26
C LYS A 219 -10.23 -14.33 3.30
N PRO A 220 -10.54 -14.94 4.44
CA PRO A 220 -10.81 -16.37 4.50
C PRO A 220 -11.97 -16.77 3.58
N ALA A 221 -11.89 -17.96 2.99
CA ALA A 221 -13.08 -18.54 2.36
C ALA A 221 -14.13 -18.85 3.44
N PRO A 222 -15.43 -18.78 3.12
CA PRO A 222 -16.47 -19.26 4.03
C PRO A 222 -16.13 -20.70 4.45
N ALA A 223 -16.29 -21.01 5.73
CA ALA A 223 -16.15 -22.40 6.19
C ALA A 223 -17.14 -23.25 5.38
N VAL A 224 -16.62 -24.23 4.65
CA VAL A 224 -17.48 -25.26 4.05
C VAL A 224 -18.09 -25.98 5.24
N GLY A 225 -19.39 -25.78 5.49
CA GLY A 225 -20.10 -26.51 6.53
C GLY A 225 -19.89 -28.01 6.35
N PRO A 226 -19.93 -28.78 7.43
CA PRO A 226 -19.84 -30.25 7.32
C PRO A 226 -20.96 -30.73 6.39
N PRO A 227 -20.68 -31.78 5.59
CA PRO A 227 -21.66 -32.38 4.67
C PRO A 227 -22.88 -32.95 5.39
#